data_9495201d30c3730ba23c52e0f0796972
#
_entry.id   9495201d30c3730ba23c52e0f0796972
#
_cell.length_a   1.000
_cell.length_b   1.000
_cell.length_c   1.000
_cell.angle_alpha   90.00
_cell.angle_beta   90.00
_cell.angle_gamma   90.00
#
_symmetry.space_group_name_H-M   'P 1'
#
loop_
_entity.id
_entity.type
_entity.pdbx_description
1 polymer ?
#
loop_
_entity_poly.entity_id
_entity_poly.type
_entity_poly.pdbx_seq_one_letter_code
_entity_poly.pdbx_strand_id
1 'polypeptide(L)' 'MTRIWDIWDLAVGKPIAMNAKPDAFKDGILIVNVSSSSWIHQLKFLEKEMILNINKQLDHKLVKQIRFKIGKIIS' A
#
# COMPACT_ATOMS: atom_id res chain seq x y z
N MET A 1 -13.69 -13.23 2.63
CA MET A 1 -13.46 -11.85 2.17
C MET A 1 -11.97 -11.56 2.09
N THR A 2 -11.50 -11.09 0.96
CA THR A 2 -10.08 -10.79 0.75
C THR A 2 -9.75 -9.44 1.38
N ARG A 3 -8.73 -9.39 2.20
CA ARG A 3 -8.29 -8.17 2.86
C ARG A 3 -7.09 -7.58 2.14
N ILE A 4 -6.90 -6.27 2.30
CA ILE A 4 -5.74 -5.57 1.70
C ILE A 4 -4.44 -6.23 2.14
N TRP A 5 -4.36 -6.62 3.40
CA TRP A 5 -3.16 -7.30 3.95
C TRP A 5 -2.85 -8.59 3.21
N ASP A 6 -3.88 -9.31 2.77
CA ASP A 6 -3.71 -10.61 2.11
C ASP A 6 -3.19 -10.48 0.68
N ILE A 7 -3.53 -9.38 0.01
CA ILE A 7 -3.17 -9.20 -1.39
C ILE A 7 -2.02 -8.22 -1.58
N TRP A 8 -1.47 -7.69 -0.50
CA TRP A 8 -0.48 -6.61 -0.56
C TRP A 8 0.73 -6.98 -1.42
N ASP A 9 1.35 -8.13 -1.13
CA ASP A 9 2.53 -8.56 -1.85
C ASP A 9 2.27 -8.74 -3.35
N LEU A 10 1.10 -9.26 -3.70
CA LEU A 10 0.71 -9.45 -5.09
C LEU A 10 0.44 -8.11 -5.78
N ALA A 11 -0.16 -7.18 -5.06
CA ALA A 11 -0.57 -5.91 -5.66
C ALA A 11 0.60 -4.97 -5.91
N VAL A 12 1.56 -4.91 -4.98
CA VAL A 12 2.65 -3.94 -5.07
C VAL A 12 3.99 -4.54 -5.51
N GLY A 13 4.13 -5.85 -5.39
CA GLY A 13 5.38 -6.52 -5.71
C GLY A 13 6.32 -6.63 -4.52
N LYS A 14 7.19 -7.62 -4.56
CA LYS A 14 8.05 -7.97 -3.44
C LYS A 14 8.98 -6.85 -2.98
N PRO A 15 9.67 -6.12 -3.88
CA PRO A 15 10.56 -5.05 -3.44
C PRO A 15 9.83 -3.97 -2.64
N ILE A 16 8.65 -3.57 -3.06
CA ILE A 16 7.86 -2.58 -2.34
C ILE A 16 7.31 -3.19 -1.05
N ALA A 17 6.84 -4.43 -1.12
CA ALA A 17 6.26 -5.10 0.04
C ALA A 17 7.26 -5.27 1.18
N MET A 18 8.54 -5.36 0.87
CA MET A 18 9.58 -5.49 1.90
C MET A 18 9.85 -4.17 2.62
N ASN A 19 9.50 -3.04 2.01
CA ASN A 19 9.80 -1.72 2.54
C ASN A 19 8.56 -0.90 2.88
N ALA A 20 7.38 -1.44 2.63
CA ALA A 20 6.12 -0.76 2.88
C ALA A 20 5.06 -1.79 3.28
N LYS A 21 4.32 -1.50 4.33
CA LYS A 21 3.25 -2.38 4.81
C LYS A 21 2.00 -1.56 5.10
N PRO A 22 0.82 -2.11 4.78
CA PRO A 22 -0.41 -1.43 5.15
C PRO A 22 -0.56 -1.40 6.67
N ASP A 23 -0.95 -0.25 7.21
CA ASP A 23 -1.14 -0.06 8.63
C ASP A 23 -2.61 0.00 9.01
N ALA A 24 -3.38 0.78 8.25
CA ALA A 24 -4.80 0.95 8.50
C ALA A 24 -5.52 1.33 7.22
N PHE A 25 -6.81 1.04 7.19
CA PHE A 25 -7.65 1.43 6.06
C PHE A 25 -8.98 1.94 6.59
N LYS A 26 -9.35 3.15 6.19
CA LYS A 26 -10.61 3.75 6.61
C LYS A 26 -11.06 4.78 5.59
N ASP A 27 -12.35 4.72 5.25
CA ASP A 27 -13.01 5.70 4.37
C ASP A 27 -12.29 5.89 3.02
N GLY A 28 -11.78 4.78 2.48
CA GLY A 28 -11.09 4.82 1.20
C GLY A 28 -9.63 5.25 1.28
N ILE A 29 -9.15 5.59 2.47
CA ILE A 29 -7.76 6.02 2.68
C ILE A 29 -6.97 4.87 3.28
N LEU A 30 -5.94 4.43 2.56
CA LEU A 30 -5.03 3.40 3.04
C LEU A 30 -3.79 4.07 3.61
N ILE A 31 -3.50 3.77 4.88
CA ILE A 31 -2.29 4.28 5.53
C ILE A 31 -1.23 3.20 5.45
N VAL A 32 -0.07 3.57 4.92
CA VAL A 32 1.02 2.64 4.67
C VAL A 32 2.27 3.08 5.42
N ASN A 33 2.82 2.18 6.23
CA ASN A 33 4.11 2.40 6.89
C ASN A 33 5.22 2.11 5.90
N VAL A 34 6.20 3.00 5.82
CA VAL A 34 7.31 2.89 4.89
C VAL A 34 8.62 2.99 5.67
N SER A 35 9.62 2.24 5.24
CA SER A 35 10.89 2.12 5.96
C SER A 35 11.75 3.40 5.96
N SER A 36 11.59 4.26 4.97
CA SER A 36 12.39 5.48 4.88
C SER A 36 11.69 6.56 4.05
N SER A 37 12.15 7.80 4.22
CA SER A 37 11.62 8.93 3.43
C SER A 37 11.96 8.79 1.94
N SER A 38 13.09 8.18 1.63
CA SER A 38 13.46 7.92 0.23
C SER A 38 12.44 7.02 -0.45
N TRP A 39 11.98 5.99 0.25
CA TRP A 39 10.94 5.11 -0.26
C TRP A 39 9.61 5.83 -0.40
N ILE A 40 9.26 6.70 0.57
CA ILE A 40 8.02 7.47 0.48
C ILE A 40 8.03 8.32 -0.79
N HIS A 41 9.15 9.00 -1.04
CA HIS A 41 9.29 9.85 -2.22
C HIS A 41 9.06 9.04 -3.50
N GLN A 42 9.67 7.88 -3.58
CA GLN A 42 9.54 7.01 -4.74
C GLN A 42 8.12 6.47 -4.89
N LEU A 43 7.51 6.04 -3.78
CA LEU A 43 6.18 5.45 -3.84
C LEU A 43 5.09 6.45 -4.18
N LYS A 44 5.29 7.73 -3.89
CA LYS A 44 4.33 8.76 -4.28
C LYS A 44 4.15 8.82 -5.79
N PHE A 45 5.20 8.59 -6.55
CA PHE A 45 5.11 8.53 -8.00
C PHE A 45 4.31 7.31 -8.48
N LEU A 46 4.27 6.26 -7.67
CA LEU A 46 3.60 5.02 -8.02
C LEU A 46 2.22 4.89 -7.39
N GLU A 47 1.77 5.91 -6.67
CA GLU A 47 0.52 5.82 -5.91
C GLU A 47 -0.69 5.40 -6.75
N LYS A 48 -0.88 6.04 -7.90
CA LYS A 48 -2.02 5.72 -8.76
C LYS A 48 -1.98 4.27 -9.24
N GLU A 49 -0.79 3.83 -9.62
CA GLU A 49 -0.60 2.46 -10.09
C GLU A 49 -0.84 1.46 -8.97
N MET A 50 -0.36 1.77 -7.77
CA MET A 50 -0.59 0.94 -6.60
C MET A 50 -2.07 0.83 -6.29
N ILE A 51 -2.79 1.96 -6.33
CA ILE A 51 -4.23 1.96 -6.09
C ILE A 51 -4.95 1.07 -7.09
N LEU A 52 -4.61 1.20 -8.37
CA LEU A 52 -5.22 0.37 -9.41
C LEU A 52 -4.97 -1.11 -9.16
N ASN A 53 -3.74 -1.46 -8.84
CA ASN A 53 -3.38 -2.86 -8.61
C ASN A 53 -4.05 -3.42 -7.36
N ILE A 54 -4.11 -2.64 -6.29
CA ILE A 54 -4.77 -3.07 -5.06
C ILE A 54 -6.26 -3.31 -5.32
N ASN A 55 -6.92 -2.35 -5.95
CA ASN A 55 -8.35 -2.47 -6.23
C ASN A 55 -8.66 -3.63 -7.18
N LYS A 56 -7.75 -3.88 -8.13
CA LYS A 56 -7.91 -5.00 -9.04
C LYS A 56 -7.86 -6.33 -8.29
N GLN A 57 -6.96 -6.47 -7.34
CA GLN A 57 -6.85 -7.69 -6.54
C GLN A 57 -8.05 -7.86 -5.60
N LEU A 58 -8.60 -6.74 -5.11
CA LEU A 58 -9.79 -6.77 -4.26
C LEU A 58 -11.08 -6.94 -5.06
N ASP A 59 -11.03 -6.75 -6.35
CA ASP A 59 -12.19 -6.75 -7.25
C ASP A 59 -13.22 -5.68 -6.89
N HIS A 60 -12.77 -4.59 -6.25
CA HIS A 60 -13.60 -3.45 -5.87
C HIS A 60 -12.77 -2.18 -5.84
N LYS A 61 -13.41 -1.05 -6.11
CA LYS A 61 -12.75 0.25 -6.03
C LYS A 61 -12.81 0.79 -4.60
N LEU A 62 -12.20 0.07 -3.68
CA LEU A 62 -12.23 0.42 -2.26
C LEU A 62 -11.21 1.48 -1.88
N VAL A 63 -10.00 1.38 -2.42
CA VAL A 63 -8.92 2.32 -2.09
C VAL A 63 -8.99 3.51 -3.04
N LYS A 64 -9.10 4.70 -2.47
CA LYS A 64 -9.16 5.95 -3.23
C LYS A 64 -7.89 6.78 -3.09
N GLN A 65 -7.22 6.64 -1.96
CA GLN A 65 -6.02 7.40 -1.64
C GLN A 65 -5.10 6.58 -0.77
N ILE A 66 -3.79 6.80 -0.91
CA ILE A 66 -2.80 6.19 -0.03
C ILE A 66 -2.06 7.31 0.69
N ARG A 67 -1.91 7.17 2.00
CA ARG A 67 -1.08 8.05 2.81
C ARG A 67 0.13 7.28 3.28
N PHE A 68 1.31 7.78 2.97
CA PHE A 68 2.57 7.16 3.36
C PHE A 68 3.11 7.83 4.60
N LYS A 69 3.60 7.04 5.56
CA LYS A 69 4.27 7.55 6.75
C LYS A 69 5.45 6.64 7.09
N ILE A 70 6.43 7.20 7.80
CA ILE A 70 7.54 6.39 8.26
C ILE A 70 7.09 5.61 9.49
N GLY A 71 7.34 4.31 9.49
CA GLY A 71 6.98 3.43 10.58
C GLY A 71 7.79 2.16 10.55
N LYS A 72 7.70 1.38 11.62
CA LYS A 72 8.40 0.10 11.69
C LYS A 72 7.79 -0.88 10.70
N ILE A 73 8.66 -1.54 9.95
CA ILE A 73 8.25 -2.62 9.07
C ILE A 73 8.56 -3.91 9.80
N ILE A 74 7.51 -4.59 10.21
CA ILE A 74 7.65 -5.87 10.87
C ILE A 74 7.32 -6.95 9.85
N SER A 75 8.33 -7.74 9.54
CA SER A 75 8.19 -8.84 8.60
C SER A 75 7.71 -10.10 9.27
#